data_4dd5e9222951fef339b0e3380e91cdd0
#
_entry.id   4dd5e9222951fef339b0e3380e91cdd0
#
_cell.length_a   1.000
_cell.length_b   1.000
_cell.length_c   1.000
_cell.angle_alpha   90.00
_cell.angle_beta   90.00
_cell.angle_gamma   90.00
#
_symmetry.space_group_name_H-M   'P 1'
#
loop_
_entity.id
_entity.type
_entity.pdbx_description
1 polymer ?
#
loop_
_entity_poly.entity_id
_entity_poly.type
_entity_poly.pdbx_seq_one_letter_code
_entity_poly.pdbx_strand_id
1 'polypeptide(L)'
;HLVRSAGADAVVHLAVNGPALPVALFAAARAGVPLVPVNYRLGEAQLDALLANHPRALGIADPEHGEALRRAGLPVRSPAEWLAQAAEHVGHPADEAGGDPAPPDTPAVLIYTSGTTSAPKGVVLRHRNLVSYVLGTVEFAGAGPDEAALVSVPPYHIAAVSNVLTNLYAGRRALTLEQFTPDGWLGLAREQRITHAMVVPTMLARIMDTDGLDRSVPSLRALAYGGARMPVRVIEAALRTWPRVDFVNAYGLTETSSTITVLGPREHRTAVASDDPVVRARLGSAGLPVPGVELEVRDASGAVAPPGATGQIWVRGEQVSGEYAGQGSAVDDRGYFHTRDQGHLDDDGYLHIEGRADDTIIRGAENIAPAEIEDVLLGHPDVLDAVVVGVPDEEWGQRIEAVVVLRDGVAIDADALRAQVRGTLRGSKTPDRITRWRELPRTATGKLVRRDIVEALTAEGPRAVGRQG
;
A
#
# COMPACT_ATOMS: atom_id res chain seq x y z
N HIS A 1 16.25 -25.23 10.51
CA HIS A 1 16.13 -26.70 10.59
C HIS A 1 14.79 -27.19 10.06
N LEU A 2 13.65 -26.77 10.63
CA LEU A 2 12.30 -27.24 10.27
C LEU A 2 11.99 -27.16 8.77
N VAL A 3 12.34 -26.03 8.11
CA VAL A 3 12.12 -25.84 6.67
C VAL A 3 12.93 -26.82 5.84
N ARG A 4 14.22 -27.00 6.19
CA ARG A 4 15.13 -27.92 5.50
C ARG A 4 14.73 -29.38 5.71
N SER A 5 14.38 -29.77 6.94
CA SER A 5 13.97 -31.17 7.23
C SER A 5 12.62 -31.52 6.59
N ALA A 6 11.75 -30.55 6.34
CA ALA A 6 10.54 -30.75 5.56
C ALA A 6 10.79 -30.90 4.05
N GLY A 7 12.01 -30.62 3.57
CA GLY A 7 12.31 -30.58 2.14
C GLY A 7 11.51 -29.53 1.37
N ALA A 8 11.08 -28.47 2.09
CA ALA A 8 10.23 -27.44 1.53
C ALA A 8 11.01 -26.51 0.58
N ASP A 9 10.36 -26.10 -0.52
CA ASP A 9 10.89 -25.13 -1.48
C ASP A 9 10.31 -23.72 -1.30
N ALA A 10 9.37 -23.55 -0.38
CA ALA A 10 8.84 -22.28 0.07
C ALA A 10 8.27 -22.39 1.50
N VAL A 11 8.11 -21.26 2.18
CA VAL A 11 7.32 -21.16 3.42
C VAL A 11 6.09 -20.32 3.15
N VAL A 12 4.91 -20.92 3.23
CA VAL A 12 3.62 -20.22 3.07
C VAL A 12 3.15 -19.73 4.44
N HIS A 13 2.90 -18.42 4.55
CA HIS A 13 2.33 -17.82 5.76
C HIS A 13 0.90 -17.34 5.48
N LEU A 14 -0.09 -18.04 6.03
CA LEU A 14 -1.53 -17.81 5.89
C LEU A 14 -2.16 -17.54 7.27
N ALA A 15 -1.69 -16.49 7.92
CA ALA A 15 -2.10 -16.13 9.26
C ALA A 15 -2.20 -14.60 9.41
N VAL A 16 -2.84 -14.15 10.48
CA VAL A 16 -2.89 -12.74 10.86
C VAL A 16 -1.51 -12.23 11.31
N ASN A 17 -1.39 -10.93 11.57
CA ASN A 17 -0.16 -10.35 12.10
C ASN A 17 0.23 -11.00 13.44
N GLY A 18 1.50 -11.34 13.55
CA GLY A 18 2.03 -11.96 14.76
C GLY A 18 3.54 -12.21 14.67
N PRO A 19 4.17 -12.63 15.76
CA PRO A 19 5.61 -12.91 15.81
C PRO A 19 6.04 -14.09 14.92
N ALA A 20 5.10 -14.91 14.45
CA ALA A 20 5.39 -16.03 13.54
C ALA A 20 5.92 -15.54 12.18
N LEU A 21 5.44 -14.38 11.68
CA LEU A 21 5.87 -13.83 10.40
C LEU A 21 7.39 -13.51 10.34
N PRO A 22 7.97 -12.69 11.24
CA PRO A 22 9.41 -12.44 11.22
C PRO A 22 10.23 -13.72 11.42
N VAL A 23 9.82 -14.64 12.29
CA VAL A 23 10.52 -15.92 12.46
C VAL A 23 10.47 -16.75 11.17
N ALA A 24 9.31 -16.79 10.48
CA ALA A 24 9.17 -17.47 9.18
C ALA A 24 10.04 -16.84 8.09
N LEU A 25 10.09 -15.49 8.03
CA LEU A 25 10.89 -14.75 7.06
C LEU A 25 12.39 -15.10 7.16
N PHE A 26 12.94 -15.05 8.37
CA PHE A 26 14.35 -15.36 8.57
C PHE A 26 14.66 -16.87 8.47
N ALA A 27 13.72 -17.73 8.88
CA ALA A 27 13.88 -19.18 8.73
C ALA A 27 13.88 -19.60 7.25
N ALA A 28 12.99 -19.02 6.43
CA ALA A 28 12.95 -19.23 4.99
C ALA A 28 14.26 -18.76 4.33
N ALA A 29 14.71 -17.54 4.66
CA ALA A 29 15.96 -16.99 4.17
C ALA A 29 17.17 -17.87 4.51
N ARG A 30 17.29 -18.35 5.76
CA ARG A 30 18.37 -19.29 6.16
C ARG A 30 18.25 -20.66 5.49
N ALA A 31 17.05 -21.08 5.11
CA ALA A 31 16.84 -22.32 4.38
C ALA A 31 17.13 -22.18 2.86
N GLY A 32 17.28 -20.94 2.36
CA GLY A 32 17.50 -20.64 0.94
C GLY A 32 16.24 -20.75 0.10
N VAL A 33 15.05 -20.58 0.73
CA VAL A 33 13.75 -20.62 0.06
C VAL A 33 12.94 -19.35 0.32
N PRO A 34 12.00 -18.98 -0.56
CA PRO A 34 11.20 -17.76 -0.35
C PRO A 34 10.13 -17.95 0.75
N LEU A 35 9.85 -16.85 1.46
CA LEU A 35 8.60 -16.68 2.19
C LEU A 35 7.49 -16.28 1.22
N VAL A 36 6.31 -16.88 1.35
CA VAL A 36 5.10 -16.57 0.57
C VAL A 36 3.98 -16.15 1.54
N PRO A 37 3.90 -14.85 1.87
CA PRO A 37 2.80 -14.37 2.69
C PRO A 37 1.53 -14.27 1.86
N VAL A 38 0.49 -15.00 2.27
CA VAL A 38 -0.77 -15.15 1.52
C VAL A 38 -1.89 -14.38 2.20
N ASN A 39 -2.69 -13.70 1.39
CA ASN A 39 -3.86 -12.99 1.87
C ASN A 39 -4.94 -13.97 2.36
N TYR A 40 -5.13 -14.03 3.67
CA TYR A 40 -6.10 -14.90 4.33
C TYR A 40 -7.58 -14.53 4.06
N ARG A 41 -7.83 -13.40 3.39
CA ARG A 41 -9.18 -12.96 3.01
C ARG A 41 -9.57 -13.37 1.59
N LEU A 42 -8.71 -14.09 0.88
CA LEU A 42 -9.03 -14.65 -0.44
C LEU A 42 -10.13 -15.70 -0.30
N GLY A 43 -11.00 -15.76 -1.31
CA GLY A 43 -11.97 -16.85 -1.42
C GLY A 43 -11.28 -18.20 -1.68
N GLU A 44 -11.99 -19.28 -1.34
CA GLU A 44 -11.47 -20.65 -1.40
C GLU A 44 -10.83 -21.02 -2.74
N ALA A 45 -11.53 -20.75 -3.85
CA ALA A 45 -11.01 -21.05 -5.19
C ALA A 45 -9.73 -20.25 -5.53
N GLN A 46 -9.62 -19.01 -5.02
CA GLN A 46 -8.43 -18.18 -5.22
C GLN A 46 -7.25 -18.70 -4.40
N LEU A 47 -7.50 -19.13 -3.15
CA LEU A 47 -6.49 -19.76 -2.30
C LEU A 47 -5.98 -21.06 -2.91
N ASP A 48 -6.88 -21.93 -3.35
CA ASP A 48 -6.50 -23.21 -3.96
C ASP A 48 -5.67 -23.01 -5.22
N ALA A 49 -6.06 -22.08 -6.08
CA ALA A 49 -5.30 -21.72 -7.29
C ALA A 49 -3.91 -21.15 -6.98
N LEU A 50 -3.78 -20.34 -5.92
CA LEU A 50 -2.50 -19.79 -5.48
C LEU A 50 -1.61 -20.88 -4.89
N LEU A 51 -2.15 -21.72 -4.00
CA LEU A 51 -1.41 -22.78 -3.31
C LEU A 51 -0.91 -23.87 -4.28
N ALA A 52 -1.62 -24.09 -5.40
CA ALA A 52 -1.19 -25.00 -6.46
C ALA A 52 0.18 -24.62 -7.08
N ASN A 53 0.61 -23.34 -6.94
CA ASN A 53 1.94 -22.92 -7.38
C ASN A 53 3.06 -23.32 -6.38
N HIS A 54 2.70 -23.81 -5.19
CA HIS A 54 3.64 -24.13 -4.10
C HIS A 54 3.43 -25.53 -3.53
N PRO A 55 3.50 -26.59 -4.37
CA PRO A 55 3.10 -27.97 -3.96
C PRO A 55 4.01 -28.61 -2.91
N ARG A 56 5.17 -28.03 -2.63
CA ARG A 56 6.13 -28.53 -1.64
C ARG A 56 6.44 -27.52 -0.54
N ALA A 57 5.54 -26.55 -0.32
CA ALA A 57 5.75 -25.56 0.72
C ALA A 57 5.50 -26.14 2.14
N LEU A 58 6.13 -25.53 3.13
CA LEU A 58 5.74 -25.65 4.53
C LEU A 58 4.75 -24.55 4.88
N GLY A 59 3.56 -24.91 5.37
CA GLY A 59 2.51 -23.96 5.72
C GLY A 59 2.54 -23.55 7.19
N ILE A 60 2.36 -22.24 7.44
CA ILE A 60 2.07 -21.66 8.76
C ILE A 60 0.72 -20.96 8.64
N ALA A 61 -0.28 -21.44 9.37
CA ALA A 61 -1.64 -20.91 9.25
C ALA A 61 -2.37 -20.86 10.58
N ASP A 62 -3.23 -19.87 10.74
CA ASP A 62 -4.21 -19.86 11.81
C ASP A 62 -5.14 -21.07 11.69
N PRO A 63 -5.72 -21.57 12.80
CA PRO A 63 -6.57 -22.75 12.80
C PRO A 63 -7.69 -22.70 11.76
N GLU A 64 -8.31 -21.54 11.57
CA GLU A 64 -9.40 -21.28 10.63
C GLU A 64 -8.98 -21.34 9.15
N HIS A 65 -7.70 -21.09 8.85
CA HIS A 65 -7.16 -21.09 7.48
C HIS A 65 -6.35 -22.36 7.15
N GLY A 66 -6.01 -23.15 8.15
CA GLY A 66 -5.18 -24.35 8.00
C GLY A 66 -5.77 -25.42 7.09
N GLU A 67 -7.11 -25.45 6.93
CA GLU A 67 -7.77 -26.43 6.07
C GLU A 67 -7.44 -26.22 4.58
N ALA A 68 -7.32 -25.00 4.11
CA ALA A 68 -6.92 -24.71 2.74
C ALA A 68 -5.54 -25.30 2.41
N LEU A 69 -4.59 -25.16 3.33
CA LEU A 69 -3.25 -25.74 3.17
C LEU A 69 -3.27 -27.27 3.20
N ARG A 70 -4.09 -27.88 4.07
CA ARG A 70 -4.23 -29.34 4.12
C ARG A 70 -4.86 -29.91 2.85
N ARG A 71 -5.88 -29.24 2.30
CA ARG A 71 -6.46 -29.62 0.99
C ARG A 71 -5.43 -29.58 -0.13
N ALA A 72 -4.50 -28.59 -0.07
CA ALA A 72 -3.38 -28.51 -1.00
C ALA A 72 -2.29 -29.58 -0.73
N GLY A 73 -2.46 -30.45 0.26
CA GLY A 73 -1.49 -31.50 0.61
C GLY A 73 -0.23 -31.02 1.34
N LEU A 74 -0.26 -29.78 1.85
CA LEU A 74 0.90 -29.18 2.51
C LEU A 74 0.98 -29.55 3.99
N PRO A 75 2.20 -29.78 4.55
CA PRO A 75 2.40 -29.84 5.99
C PRO A 75 2.10 -28.47 6.62
N VAL A 76 1.28 -28.47 7.68
CA VAL A 76 0.81 -27.24 8.32
C VAL A 76 1.26 -27.19 9.78
N ARG A 77 1.64 -25.99 10.22
CA ARG A 77 1.85 -25.62 11.62
C ARG A 77 0.96 -24.44 11.98
N SER A 78 0.43 -24.40 13.17
CA SER A 78 -0.12 -23.15 13.70
C SER A 78 1.01 -22.16 14.04
N PRO A 79 0.73 -20.84 14.11
CA PRO A 79 1.72 -19.86 14.56
C PRO A 79 2.34 -20.19 15.90
N ALA A 80 1.55 -20.73 16.85
CA ALA A 80 2.03 -21.13 18.17
C ALA A 80 2.98 -22.33 18.11
N GLU A 81 2.61 -23.40 17.36
CA GLU A 81 3.48 -24.58 17.15
C GLU A 81 4.78 -24.18 16.45
N TRP A 82 4.69 -23.30 15.43
CA TRP A 82 5.87 -22.78 14.74
C TRP A 82 6.84 -22.09 15.68
N LEU A 83 6.35 -21.17 16.53
CA LEU A 83 7.17 -20.44 17.49
C LEU A 83 7.74 -21.36 18.58
N ALA A 84 6.96 -22.32 19.11
CA ALA A 84 7.43 -23.28 20.09
C ALA A 84 8.57 -24.14 19.53
N GLN A 85 8.37 -24.71 18.33
CA GLN A 85 9.40 -25.51 17.67
C GLN A 85 10.64 -24.69 17.30
N ALA A 86 10.47 -23.42 16.90
CA ALA A 86 11.60 -22.52 16.65
C ALA A 86 12.40 -22.26 17.92
N ALA A 87 11.73 -22.08 19.07
CA ALA A 87 12.37 -21.87 20.37
C ALA A 87 13.18 -23.08 20.85
N GLU A 88 12.73 -24.29 20.58
CA GLU A 88 13.46 -25.55 20.92
C GLU A 88 14.81 -25.67 20.18
N HIS A 89 14.96 -24.96 19.05
CA HIS A 89 16.18 -25.01 18.23
C HIS A 89 17.16 -23.84 18.49
N VAL A 90 16.83 -22.93 19.41
CA VAL A 90 17.72 -21.83 19.77
C VAL A 90 19.00 -22.39 20.42
N GLY A 91 20.17 -22.03 19.85
CA GLY A 91 21.48 -22.49 20.34
C GLY A 91 21.84 -23.94 19.96
N HIS A 92 21.11 -24.55 19.02
CA HIS A 92 21.49 -25.88 18.53
C HIS A 92 22.77 -25.79 17.67
N PRO A 93 23.80 -26.66 17.89
CA PRO A 93 25.05 -26.60 17.13
C PRO A 93 24.91 -26.63 15.59
N ALA A 94 23.86 -27.25 15.08
CA ALA A 94 23.53 -27.23 13.64
C ALA A 94 23.12 -25.85 13.13
N ASP A 95 22.68 -24.94 14.02
CA ASP A 95 22.35 -23.56 13.68
C ASP A 95 23.57 -22.64 13.79
N GLU A 96 24.57 -23.01 14.62
CA GLU A 96 25.88 -22.34 14.71
C GLU A 96 26.77 -22.71 13.53
N ALA A 97 26.63 -23.91 12.97
CA ALA A 97 27.23 -24.30 11.69
C ALA A 97 26.48 -23.62 10.54
N GLY A 98 26.43 -22.30 10.59
CA GLY A 98 25.75 -21.47 9.60
C GLY A 98 26.17 -21.89 8.19
N GLY A 99 25.22 -22.42 7.42
CA GLY A 99 25.44 -22.55 5.99
C GLY A 99 25.74 -21.16 5.42
N ASP A 100 26.43 -21.12 4.30
CA ASP A 100 26.68 -19.87 3.59
C ASP A 100 25.39 -19.07 3.43
N PRO A 101 25.46 -17.74 3.57
CA PRO A 101 24.31 -16.89 3.30
C PRO A 101 23.71 -17.21 1.94
N ALA A 102 22.40 -17.21 1.83
CA ALA A 102 21.77 -17.39 0.52
C ALA A 102 22.32 -16.36 -0.47
N PRO A 103 22.64 -16.78 -1.72
CA PRO A 103 23.13 -15.85 -2.73
C PRO A 103 22.20 -14.64 -2.88
N PRO A 104 22.72 -13.44 -3.17
CA PRO A 104 21.91 -12.22 -3.30
C PRO A 104 20.76 -12.35 -4.31
N ASP A 105 20.94 -13.19 -5.32
CA ASP A 105 19.96 -13.47 -6.38
C ASP A 105 18.92 -14.54 -6.02
N THR A 106 19.01 -15.14 -4.83
CA THR A 106 17.99 -16.09 -4.37
C THR A 106 16.68 -15.33 -4.07
N PRO A 107 15.51 -15.85 -4.49
CA PRO A 107 14.24 -15.31 -4.07
C PRO A 107 14.08 -15.36 -2.54
N ALA A 108 13.81 -14.21 -1.94
CA ALA A 108 13.62 -14.09 -0.49
C ALA A 108 12.14 -14.07 -0.10
N VAL A 109 11.32 -13.36 -0.90
CA VAL A 109 9.88 -13.22 -0.68
C VAL A 109 9.15 -13.26 -2.02
N LEU A 110 8.00 -13.97 -2.06
CA LEU A 110 7.05 -13.92 -3.16
C LEU A 110 5.75 -13.33 -2.66
N ILE A 111 5.33 -12.19 -3.22
CA ILE A 111 4.07 -11.54 -2.85
C ILE A 111 3.12 -11.55 -4.03
N TYR A 112 1.94 -12.13 -3.83
CA TYR A 112 0.91 -12.16 -4.85
C TYR A 112 0.12 -10.85 -4.85
N THR A 113 0.14 -10.16 -5.98
CA THR A 113 -0.62 -8.92 -6.20
C THR A 113 -1.84 -9.21 -7.07
N SER A 114 -2.98 -8.59 -6.73
CA SER A 114 -4.18 -8.66 -7.56
C SER A 114 -3.97 -7.80 -8.81
N GLY A 115 -3.79 -8.43 -9.96
CA GLY A 115 -3.87 -7.75 -11.25
C GLY A 115 -5.33 -7.33 -11.53
N THR A 116 -5.51 -6.24 -12.29
CA THR A 116 -6.83 -5.73 -12.65
C THR A 116 -7.60 -6.64 -13.62
N THR A 117 -6.94 -7.60 -14.28
CA THR A 117 -7.51 -8.35 -15.43
C THR A 117 -7.23 -9.86 -15.42
N SER A 118 -6.49 -10.43 -14.48
CA SER A 118 -6.06 -11.84 -14.53
C SER A 118 -5.79 -12.42 -13.14
N ALA A 119 -5.44 -13.71 -13.10
CA ALA A 119 -4.98 -14.39 -11.89
C ALA A 119 -3.88 -13.58 -11.17
N PRO A 120 -3.80 -13.65 -9.83
CA PRO A 120 -2.77 -12.95 -9.05
C PRO A 120 -1.37 -13.25 -9.55
N LYS A 121 -0.54 -12.22 -9.72
CA LYS A 121 0.85 -12.36 -10.16
C LYS A 121 1.77 -12.40 -8.93
N GLY A 122 2.65 -13.38 -8.87
CA GLY A 122 3.67 -13.46 -7.82
C GLY A 122 4.85 -12.55 -8.14
N VAL A 123 5.01 -11.47 -7.40
CA VAL A 123 6.19 -10.59 -7.50
C VAL A 123 7.34 -11.26 -6.77
N VAL A 124 8.47 -11.42 -7.45
CA VAL A 124 9.69 -12.03 -6.90
C VAL A 124 10.57 -10.95 -6.31
N LEU A 125 10.78 -10.98 -5.00
CA LEU A 125 11.73 -10.11 -4.30
C LEU A 125 12.95 -10.94 -3.90
N ARG A 126 14.12 -10.57 -4.45
CA ARG A 126 15.38 -11.22 -4.16
C ARG A 126 16.05 -10.64 -2.93
N HIS A 127 16.97 -11.36 -2.32
CA HIS A 127 17.71 -10.86 -1.16
C HIS A 127 18.37 -9.52 -1.46
N ARG A 128 19.01 -9.34 -2.62
CA ARG A 128 19.62 -8.06 -3.00
C ARG A 128 18.64 -6.89 -3.00
N ASN A 129 17.41 -7.10 -3.49
CA ASN A 129 16.41 -6.04 -3.56
C ASN A 129 16.01 -5.57 -2.15
N LEU A 130 15.69 -6.51 -1.25
CA LEU A 130 15.32 -6.22 0.13
C LEU A 130 16.47 -5.62 0.94
N VAL A 131 17.71 -6.13 0.75
CA VAL A 131 18.90 -5.60 1.41
C VAL A 131 19.16 -4.16 0.96
N SER A 132 19.13 -3.88 -0.37
CA SER A 132 19.29 -2.52 -0.89
C SER A 132 18.25 -1.56 -0.28
N TYR A 133 16.99 -1.97 -0.23
CA TYR A 133 15.93 -1.18 0.42
C TYR A 133 16.23 -0.88 1.88
N VAL A 134 16.62 -1.90 2.68
CA VAL A 134 16.90 -1.72 4.11
C VAL A 134 18.09 -0.79 4.34
N LEU A 135 19.18 -1.02 3.61
CA LEU A 135 20.41 -0.20 3.73
C LEU A 135 20.20 1.26 3.29
N GLY A 136 19.32 1.48 2.31
CA GLY A 136 18.96 2.82 1.84
C GLY A 136 17.97 3.56 2.73
N THR A 137 17.34 2.87 3.71
CA THR A 137 16.22 3.42 4.48
C THR A 137 16.55 3.70 5.94
N VAL A 138 17.33 2.82 6.58
CA VAL A 138 17.61 2.89 8.02
C VAL A 138 19.07 2.56 8.35
N GLU A 139 19.54 3.09 9.46
CA GLU A 139 20.88 2.84 9.99
C GLU A 139 20.90 1.57 10.85
N PHE A 140 21.95 0.75 10.71
CA PHE A 140 22.11 -0.46 11.53
C PHE A 140 22.23 -0.11 13.01
N ALA A 141 21.39 -0.75 13.83
CA ALA A 141 21.35 -0.52 15.28
C ALA A 141 21.24 0.98 15.67
N GLY A 142 20.68 1.80 14.76
CA GLY A 142 20.55 3.26 14.97
C GLY A 142 19.42 3.64 15.92
N ALA A 143 18.56 2.68 16.32
CA ALA A 143 17.47 2.95 17.24
C ALA A 143 17.94 3.08 18.69
N GLY A 144 17.34 4.02 19.41
CA GLY A 144 17.53 4.13 20.86
C GLY A 144 16.89 2.95 21.62
N PRO A 145 17.35 2.65 22.84
CA PRO A 145 16.89 1.49 23.62
C PRO A 145 15.40 1.52 23.95
N ASP A 146 14.79 2.69 24.00
CA ASP A 146 13.36 2.87 24.27
C ASP A 146 12.48 2.87 23.02
N GLU A 147 13.06 2.72 21.83
CA GLU A 147 12.29 2.78 20.60
C GLU A 147 11.53 1.48 20.35
N ALA A 148 10.27 1.66 20.00
CA ALA A 148 9.36 0.58 19.68
C ALA A 148 8.54 0.92 18.44
N ALA A 149 8.38 -0.06 17.55
CA ALA A 149 7.60 0.06 16.34
C ALA A 149 6.32 -0.77 16.41
N LEU A 150 5.21 -0.22 15.88
CA LEU A 150 3.93 -0.92 15.73
C LEU A 150 3.69 -1.29 14.28
N VAL A 151 3.68 -2.58 13.99
CA VAL A 151 3.34 -3.18 12.70
C VAL A 151 1.83 -3.43 12.67
N SER A 152 1.08 -2.59 11.98
CA SER A 152 -0.38 -2.66 11.89
C SER A 152 -0.91 -2.95 10.48
N VAL A 153 -0.02 -2.96 9.48
CA VAL A 153 -0.38 -3.30 8.10
C VAL A 153 -0.45 -4.81 7.89
N PRO A 154 -1.34 -5.32 7.01
CA PRO A 154 -1.53 -6.77 6.83
C PRO A 154 -0.25 -7.51 6.42
N PRO A 155 0.00 -8.73 6.94
CA PRO A 155 1.27 -9.46 6.78
C PRO A 155 1.59 -9.89 5.34
N TYR A 156 0.59 -9.97 4.47
CA TYR A 156 0.72 -10.37 3.07
C TYR A 156 1.04 -9.20 2.12
N HIS A 157 1.36 -8.03 2.65
CA HIS A 157 1.82 -6.89 1.86
C HIS A 157 3.31 -6.60 2.08
N ILE A 158 3.95 -6.06 1.03
CA ILE A 158 5.36 -5.65 1.12
C ILE A 158 5.59 -4.68 2.28
N ALA A 159 4.64 -3.82 2.59
CA ALA A 159 4.74 -2.88 3.70
C ALA A 159 4.95 -3.57 5.07
N ALA A 160 4.37 -4.76 5.29
CA ALA A 160 4.61 -5.51 6.52
C ALA A 160 6.02 -6.11 6.55
N VAL A 161 6.44 -6.72 5.45
CA VAL A 161 7.79 -7.30 5.31
C VAL A 161 8.86 -6.22 5.48
N SER A 162 8.73 -5.10 4.77
CA SER A 162 9.67 -3.98 4.84
C SER A 162 9.70 -3.36 6.24
N ASN A 163 8.55 -3.21 6.90
CA ASN A 163 8.45 -2.68 8.26
C ASN A 163 9.16 -3.59 9.27
N VAL A 164 8.96 -4.92 9.17
CA VAL A 164 9.68 -5.90 9.99
C VAL A 164 11.18 -5.79 9.77
N LEU A 165 11.65 -5.81 8.52
CA LEU A 165 13.07 -5.77 8.18
C LEU A 165 13.75 -4.49 8.68
N THR A 166 13.18 -3.32 8.39
CA THR A 166 13.77 -2.03 8.76
C THR A 166 13.81 -1.80 10.27
N ASN A 167 12.75 -2.19 10.99
CA ASN A 167 12.73 -2.02 12.44
C ASN A 167 13.66 -2.99 13.16
N LEU A 168 13.75 -4.24 12.73
CA LEU A 168 14.70 -5.19 13.30
C LEU A 168 16.15 -4.81 12.99
N TYR A 169 16.44 -4.35 11.76
CA TYR A 169 17.78 -3.88 11.37
C TYR A 169 18.20 -2.65 12.18
N ALA A 170 17.27 -1.72 12.44
CA ALA A 170 17.50 -0.57 13.28
C ALA A 170 17.61 -0.91 14.79
N GLY A 171 17.28 -2.13 15.21
CA GLY A 171 17.31 -2.54 16.62
C GLY A 171 16.09 -2.12 17.43
N ARG A 172 14.96 -1.79 16.77
CA ARG A 172 13.71 -1.44 17.46
C ARG A 172 12.99 -2.67 17.96
N ARG A 173 12.37 -2.57 19.12
CA ARG A 173 11.37 -3.53 19.58
C ARG A 173 10.16 -3.45 18.65
N ALA A 174 9.85 -4.54 17.94
CA ALA A 174 8.73 -4.60 17.01
C ALA A 174 7.53 -5.29 17.65
N LEU A 175 6.38 -4.64 17.63
CA LEU A 175 5.10 -5.19 18.05
C LEU A 175 4.16 -5.29 16.86
N THR A 176 3.29 -6.29 16.88
CA THR A 176 2.30 -6.51 15.84
C THR A 176 0.91 -6.25 16.38
N LEU A 177 0.06 -5.60 15.58
CA LEU A 177 -1.36 -5.45 15.84
C LEU A 177 -2.10 -6.47 14.96
N GLU A 178 -2.76 -7.42 15.58
CA GLU A 178 -3.46 -8.51 14.89
C GLU A 178 -4.59 -7.98 14.00
N GLN A 179 -5.46 -7.16 14.59
CA GLN A 179 -6.58 -6.53 13.89
C GLN A 179 -6.64 -5.03 14.19
N PHE A 180 -6.79 -4.22 13.17
CA PHE A 180 -6.87 -2.79 13.33
C PHE A 180 -8.28 -2.33 13.73
N THR A 181 -8.35 -1.67 14.87
CA THR A 181 -9.42 -0.73 15.24
C THR A 181 -8.77 0.58 15.72
N PRO A 182 -9.40 1.75 15.54
CA PRO A 182 -8.83 3.01 16.01
C PRO A 182 -8.48 3.01 17.49
N ASP A 183 -9.38 2.56 18.34
CA ASP A 183 -9.19 2.50 19.80
C ASP A 183 -8.09 1.48 20.16
N GLY A 184 -8.12 0.27 19.57
CA GLY A 184 -7.12 -0.76 19.82
C GLY A 184 -5.71 -0.33 19.41
N TRP A 185 -5.58 0.39 18.27
CA TRP A 185 -4.30 0.94 17.83
C TRP A 185 -3.77 2.01 18.81
N LEU A 186 -4.63 2.96 19.21
CA LEU A 186 -4.27 4.01 20.16
C LEU A 186 -3.97 3.45 21.54
N GLY A 187 -4.77 2.48 22.03
CA GLY A 187 -4.56 1.77 23.29
C GLY A 187 -3.20 1.07 23.33
N LEU A 188 -2.93 0.23 22.35
CA LEU A 188 -1.67 -0.50 22.25
C LEU A 188 -0.47 0.45 22.10
N ALA A 189 -0.63 1.53 21.32
CA ALA A 189 0.43 2.52 21.14
C ALA A 189 0.79 3.22 22.47
N ARG A 190 -0.18 3.52 23.32
CA ARG A 190 0.04 4.10 24.66
C ARG A 190 0.65 3.08 25.63
N GLU A 191 0.03 1.92 25.77
CA GLU A 191 0.45 0.87 26.71
C GLU A 191 1.86 0.39 26.44
N GLN A 192 2.20 0.19 25.18
CA GLN A 192 3.49 -0.31 24.76
C GLN A 192 4.51 0.80 24.48
N ARG A 193 4.14 2.06 24.71
CA ARG A 193 5.00 3.24 24.49
C ARG A 193 5.59 3.25 23.08
N ILE A 194 4.76 3.02 22.07
CA ILE A 194 5.17 3.01 20.67
C ILE A 194 5.74 4.37 20.28
N THR A 195 6.88 4.33 19.62
CA THR A 195 7.58 5.54 19.12
C THR A 195 7.48 5.67 17.60
N HIS A 196 7.37 4.56 16.88
CA HIS A 196 7.31 4.51 15.42
C HIS A 196 6.12 3.64 14.98
N ALA A 197 5.38 4.09 13.98
CA ALA A 197 4.31 3.27 13.41
C ALA A 197 4.16 3.52 11.91
N MET A 198 3.53 2.57 11.22
CA MET A 198 3.09 2.73 9.85
C MET A 198 1.60 2.42 9.76
N VAL A 199 0.86 3.27 9.05
CA VAL A 199 -0.57 3.11 8.79
C VAL A 199 -0.86 3.31 7.30
N VAL A 200 -1.99 2.76 6.83
CA VAL A 200 -2.53 3.15 5.52
C VAL A 200 -3.49 4.33 5.67
N PRO A 201 -3.77 5.10 4.61
CA PRO A 201 -4.62 6.29 4.67
C PRO A 201 -5.97 6.05 5.33
N THR A 202 -6.61 4.93 5.07
CA THR A 202 -7.91 4.58 5.70
C THR A 202 -7.80 4.34 7.20
N MET A 203 -6.69 3.80 7.69
CA MET A 203 -6.45 3.66 9.14
C MET A 203 -6.31 5.03 9.79
N LEU A 204 -5.49 5.92 9.19
CA LEU A 204 -5.32 7.27 9.72
C LEU A 204 -6.62 8.07 9.68
N ALA A 205 -7.36 7.99 8.58
CA ALA A 205 -8.67 8.63 8.47
C ALA A 205 -9.62 8.16 9.58
N ARG A 206 -9.72 6.85 9.82
CA ARG A 206 -10.57 6.30 10.90
C ARG A 206 -10.11 6.76 12.28
N ILE A 207 -8.80 6.88 12.53
CA ILE A 207 -8.29 7.43 13.79
C ILE A 207 -8.70 8.91 13.93
N MET A 208 -8.60 9.69 12.85
CA MET A 208 -8.93 11.14 12.88
C MET A 208 -10.43 11.43 12.90
N ASP A 209 -11.23 10.64 12.21
CA ASP A 209 -12.66 10.91 12.01
C ASP A 209 -13.57 10.26 13.09
N THR A 210 -13.08 9.31 13.90
CA THR A 210 -13.89 8.70 14.97
C THR A 210 -14.03 9.66 16.16
N ASP A 211 -15.26 10.03 16.49
CA ASP A 211 -15.57 10.92 17.62
C ASP A 211 -15.29 10.26 18.98
N GLY A 212 -14.96 11.08 19.97
CA GLY A 212 -14.76 10.64 21.35
C GLY A 212 -13.48 9.87 21.66
N LEU A 213 -12.59 9.64 20.67
CA LEU A 213 -11.32 8.97 20.91
C LEU A 213 -10.30 9.90 21.58
N ASP A 214 -9.63 9.38 22.60
CA ASP A 214 -8.39 9.98 23.11
C ASP A 214 -7.24 9.63 22.14
N ARG A 215 -6.82 10.62 21.37
CA ARG A 215 -5.70 10.49 20.40
C ARG A 215 -4.33 10.76 21.00
N SER A 216 -4.24 10.96 22.32
CA SER A 216 -2.96 11.19 23.00
C SER A 216 -2.07 9.96 22.93
N VAL A 217 -0.91 10.07 22.30
CA VAL A 217 0.17 9.06 22.28
C VAL A 217 1.49 9.77 22.54
N PRO A 218 1.82 10.07 23.81
CA PRO A 218 2.98 10.91 24.16
C PRO A 218 4.33 10.35 23.70
N SER A 219 4.43 9.03 23.53
CA SER A 219 5.64 8.35 23.08
C SER A 219 5.86 8.41 21.57
N LEU A 220 4.82 8.69 20.78
CA LEU A 220 4.90 8.65 19.33
C LEU A 220 5.84 9.74 18.80
N ARG A 221 6.84 9.34 18.02
CA ARG A 221 7.85 10.21 17.42
C ARG A 221 7.74 10.27 15.91
N ALA A 222 7.43 9.14 15.26
CA ALA A 222 7.32 9.06 13.82
C ALA A 222 6.11 8.21 13.38
N LEU A 223 5.40 8.68 12.36
CA LEU A 223 4.28 7.99 11.75
C LEU A 223 4.41 8.00 10.24
N ALA A 224 4.76 6.85 9.68
CA ALA A 224 4.75 6.65 8.24
C ALA A 224 3.35 6.30 7.74
N TYR A 225 3.04 6.74 6.52
CA TYR A 225 1.82 6.33 5.83
C TYR A 225 2.09 6.10 4.34
N GLY A 226 1.30 5.24 3.71
CA GLY A 226 1.48 4.92 2.30
C GLY A 226 0.53 3.82 1.83
N GLY A 227 0.77 3.30 0.61
CA GLY A 227 -0.03 2.24 0.01
C GLY A 227 -1.29 2.70 -0.73
N ALA A 228 -1.73 3.94 -0.50
CA ALA A 228 -2.79 4.63 -1.25
C ALA A 228 -2.62 6.14 -1.08
N ARG A 229 -3.38 6.93 -1.85
CA ARG A 229 -3.38 8.37 -1.73
C ARG A 229 -3.95 8.82 -0.37
N MET A 230 -3.25 9.75 0.29
CA MET A 230 -3.68 10.35 1.56
C MET A 230 -4.52 11.60 1.29
N PRO A 231 -5.79 11.67 1.72
CA PRO A 231 -6.55 12.90 1.65
C PRO A 231 -5.88 14.01 2.45
N VAL A 232 -5.71 15.20 1.85
CA VAL A 232 -5.00 16.34 2.48
C VAL A 232 -5.64 16.72 3.80
N ARG A 233 -6.99 16.71 3.91
CA ARG A 233 -7.70 16.99 5.16
C ARG A 233 -7.27 16.06 6.31
N VAL A 234 -7.00 14.79 6.01
CA VAL A 234 -6.64 13.78 7.02
C VAL A 234 -5.23 14.03 7.55
N ILE A 235 -4.27 14.26 6.64
CA ILE A 235 -2.89 14.56 7.07
C ILE A 235 -2.80 15.90 7.79
N GLU A 236 -3.54 16.93 7.38
CA GLU A 236 -3.62 18.20 8.11
C GLU A 236 -4.21 18.02 9.52
N ALA A 237 -5.26 17.20 9.67
CA ALA A 237 -5.83 16.88 10.98
C ALA A 237 -4.82 16.13 11.86
N ALA A 238 -4.08 15.17 11.29
CA ALA A 238 -3.05 14.43 12.01
C ALA A 238 -1.88 15.32 12.45
N LEU A 239 -1.41 16.24 11.59
CA LEU A 239 -0.36 17.21 11.90
C LEU A 239 -0.79 18.18 13.04
N ARG A 240 -2.06 18.58 13.07
CA ARG A 240 -2.60 19.39 14.19
C ARG A 240 -2.73 18.58 15.48
N THR A 241 -3.12 17.31 15.39
CA THR A 241 -3.30 16.43 16.55
C THR A 241 -1.96 16.05 17.18
N TRP A 242 -0.94 15.80 16.36
CA TRP A 242 0.38 15.36 16.77
C TRP A 242 1.49 16.27 16.21
N PRO A 243 1.58 17.54 16.64
CA PRO A 243 2.47 18.54 16.02
C PRO A 243 3.96 18.23 16.18
N ARG A 244 4.33 17.33 17.10
CA ARG A 244 5.72 16.90 17.32
C ARG A 244 6.07 15.58 16.66
N VAL A 245 5.09 14.90 16.03
CA VAL A 245 5.32 13.64 15.32
C VAL A 245 5.88 13.93 13.94
N ASP A 246 6.88 13.16 13.56
CA ASP A 246 7.49 13.18 12.24
C ASP A 246 6.66 12.33 11.28
N PHE A 247 5.94 13.01 10.40
CA PHE A 247 5.15 12.32 9.36
C PHE A 247 6.00 12.02 8.13
N VAL A 248 5.79 10.83 7.57
CA VAL A 248 6.48 10.37 6.37
C VAL A 248 5.46 9.76 5.42
N ASN A 249 5.29 10.36 4.22
CA ASN A 249 4.58 9.71 3.13
C ASN A 249 5.54 8.81 2.37
N ALA A 250 5.20 7.53 2.22
CA ALA A 250 6.01 6.52 1.56
C ALA A 250 5.26 5.97 0.34
N TYR A 251 5.68 6.33 -0.86
CA TYR A 251 5.14 5.77 -2.10
C TYR A 251 6.06 4.70 -2.66
N GLY A 252 5.45 3.62 -3.12
CA GLY A 252 6.12 2.51 -3.79
C GLY A 252 5.18 1.34 -4.02
N LEU A 253 5.71 0.30 -4.61
CA LEU A 253 4.98 -0.89 -5.03
C LEU A 253 5.62 -2.16 -4.47
N THR A 254 4.94 -3.28 -4.62
CA THR A 254 5.54 -4.59 -4.30
C THR A 254 6.77 -4.83 -5.17
N GLU A 255 6.69 -4.50 -6.45
CA GLU A 255 7.74 -4.64 -7.45
C GLU A 255 9.00 -3.80 -7.17
N THR A 256 8.90 -2.83 -6.27
CA THR A 256 10.01 -1.94 -5.89
C THR A 256 10.54 -2.19 -4.47
N SER A 257 10.24 -3.33 -3.89
CA SER A 257 10.61 -3.73 -2.52
C SER A 257 10.11 -2.76 -1.44
N SER A 258 9.06 -2.00 -1.70
CA SER A 258 8.37 -0.99 -0.90
C SER A 258 8.64 0.43 -1.43
N THR A 259 9.24 1.31 -0.64
CA THR A 259 9.27 2.75 -0.84
C THR A 259 10.31 3.19 -1.88
N ILE A 260 9.89 3.99 -2.85
CA ILE A 260 10.75 4.59 -3.89
C ILE A 260 10.81 6.11 -3.82
N THR A 261 9.76 6.76 -3.27
CA THR A 261 9.80 8.20 -2.97
C THR A 261 9.29 8.48 -1.57
N VAL A 262 9.76 9.55 -0.97
CA VAL A 262 9.40 9.97 0.39
C VAL A 262 9.14 11.46 0.44
N LEU A 263 7.97 11.85 1.00
CA LEU A 263 7.76 13.19 1.53
C LEU A 263 8.11 13.14 3.03
N GLY A 264 9.16 13.84 3.42
CA GLY A 264 9.73 13.76 4.76
C GLY A 264 9.02 14.66 5.78
N PRO A 265 9.45 14.60 7.04
CA PRO A 265 8.84 15.39 8.11
C PRO A 265 9.00 16.90 7.93
N ARG A 266 10.15 17.34 7.40
CA ARG A 266 10.42 18.76 7.15
C ARG A 266 9.47 19.30 6.08
N GLU A 267 9.31 18.55 5.01
CA GLU A 267 8.46 18.88 3.87
C GLU A 267 6.99 18.99 4.30
N HIS A 268 6.51 18.07 5.14
CA HIS A 268 5.16 18.15 5.73
C HIS A 268 4.95 19.44 6.51
N ARG A 269 5.88 19.77 7.40
CA ARG A 269 5.81 21.01 8.22
C ARG A 269 5.89 22.26 7.35
N THR A 270 6.76 22.27 6.35
CA THR A 270 6.89 23.39 5.42
C THR A 270 5.63 23.59 4.60
N ALA A 271 5.09 22.49 4.05
CA ALA A 271 3.91 22.57 3.20
C ALA A 271 2.66 23.04 3.96
N VAL A 272 2.43 22.52 5.20
CA VAL A 272 1.26 22.91 6.00
C VAL A 272 1.33 24.35 6.50
N ALA A 273 2.53 24.89 6.69
CA ALA A 273 2.75 26.26 7.17
C ALA A 273 2.85 27.30 6.04
N SER A 274 2.90 26.89 4.77
CA SER A 274 3.11 27.79 3.65
C SER A 274 1.80 28.41 3.16
N ASP A 275 1.86 29.69 2.81
CA ASP A 275 0.80 30.40 2.07
C ASP A 275 0.97 30.29 0.55
N ASP A 276 2.15 29.84 0.08
CA ASP A 276 2.40 29.55 -1.33
C ASP A 276 1.64 28.29 -1.76
N PRO A 277 0.71 28.39 -2.73
CA PRO A 277 -0.09 27.26 -3.16
C PRO A 277 0.75 26.12 -3.76
N VAL A 278 1.88 26.40 -4.40
CA VAL A 278 2.78 25.38 -4.97
C VAL A 278 3.44 24.56 -3.85
N VAL A 279 3.99 25.25 -2.85
CA VAL A 279 4.59 24.59 -1.68
C VAL A 279 3.54 23.82 -0.88
N ARG A 280 2.35 24.40 -0.71
CA ARG A 280 1.23 23.76 0.00
C ARG A 280 0.75 22.49 -0.71
N ALA A 281 0.70 22.49 -2.06
CA ALA A 281 0.31 21.33 -2.86
C ALA A 281 1.22 20.12 -2.63
N ARG A 282 2.47 20.32 -2.22
CA ARG A 282 3.41 19.23 -1.89
C ARG A 282 2.93 18.32 -0.75
N LEU A 283 2.03 18.80 0.11
CA LEU A 283 1.41 17.97 1.14
C LEU A 283 0.65 16.76 0.54
N GLY A 284 0.17 16.88 -0.69
CA GLY A 284 -0.45 15.79 -1.46
C GLY A 284 0.51 15.02 -2.37
N SER A 285 1.82 15.39 -2.40
CA SER A 285 2.80 14.71 -3.24
C SER A 285 3.30 13.41 -2.64
N ALA A 286 3.92 12.57 -3.47
CA ALA A 286 4.65 11.39 -3.06
C ALA A 286 6.10 11.70 -2.62
N GLY A 287 6.53 12.95 -2.71
CA GLY A 287 7.86 13.40 -2.28
C GLY A 287 8.96 13.18 -3.33
N LEU A 288 10.18 13.04 -2.85
CA LEU A 288 11.40 12.91 -3.64
C LEU A 288 11.88 11.45 -3.70
N PRO A 289 12.58 11.02 -4.78
CA PRO A 289 13.18 9.71 -4.85
C PRO A 289 14.13 9.44 -3.68
N VAL A 290 14.07 8.22 -3.13
CA VAL A 290 15.01 7.79 -2.09
C VAL A 290 16.39 7.53 -2.68
N PRO A 291 17.49 7.59 -1.87
CA PRO A 291 18.83 7.28 -2.35
C PRO A 291 18.91 5.94 -3.09
N GLY A 292 19.57 5.93 -4.25
CA GLY A 292 19.73 4.72 -5.08
C GLY A 292 18.54 4.40 -5.98
N VAL A 293 17.49 5.24 -5.98
CA VAL A 293 16.37 5.13 -6.92
C VAL A 293 16.42 6.29 -7.92
N GLU A 294 16.38 5.94 -9.20
CA GLU A 294 16.18 6.88 -10.30
C GLU A 294 14.73 6.82 -10.76
N LEU A 295 14.13 7.99 -10.99
CA LEU A 295 12.75 8.13 -11.41
C LEU A 295 12.67 9.00 -12.66
N GLU A 296 11.92 8.54 -13.65
CA GLU A 296 11.58 9.29 -14.86
C GLU A 296 10.05 9.34 -15.01
N VAL A 297 9.54 10.48 -15.42
CA VAL A 297 8.19 10.60 -15.97
C VAL A 297 8.33 10.66 -17.49
N ARG A 298 7.69 9.74 -18.21
CA ARG A 298 7.80 9.62 -19.67
C ARG A 298 6.46 9.92 -20.34
N ASP A 299 6.48 10.69 -21.41
CA ASP A 299 5.33 10.95 -22.24
C ASP A 299 4.92 9.72 -23.09
N ALA A 300 3.88 9.88 -23.92
CA ALA A 300 3.39 8.82 -24.79
C ALA A 300 4.38 8.38 -25.87
N SER A 301 5.41 9.19 -26.18
CA SER A 301 6.50 8.82 -27.10
C SER A 301 7.62 8.05 -26.42
N GLY A 302 7.61 7.96 -25.08
CA GLY A 302 8.67 7.39 -24.25
C GLY A 302 9.80 8.37 -23.92
N ALA A 303 9.70 9.63 -24.30
CA ALA A 303 10.65 10.68 -23.94
C ALA A 303 10.38 11.17 -22.50
N VAL A 304 11.44 11.63 -21.82
CA VAL A 304 11.30 12.22 -20.48
C VAL A 304 10.50 13.51 -20.58
N ALA A 305 9.41 13.58 -19.82
CA ALA A 305 8.52 14.72 -19.79
C ALA A 305 9.15 15.90 -19.03
N PRO A 306 8.95 17.14 -19.44
CA PRO A 306 9.39 18.31 -18.69
C PRO A 306 8.61 18.43 -17.36
N PRO A 307 9.13 19.18 -16.36
CA PRO A 307 8.42 19.46 -15.13
C PRO A 307 7.00 19.96 -15.36
N GLY A 308 6.05 19.53 -14.55
CA GLY A 308 4.63 19.84 -14.66
C GLY A 308 3.87 19.07 -15.75
N ALA A 309 4.54 18.36 -16.65
CA ALA A 309 3.87 17.57 -17.68
C ALA A 309 3.58 16.16 -17.17
N THR A 310 2.32 15.76 -17.30
CA THR A 310 1.85 14.43 -16.93
C THR A 310 2.39 13.37 -17.86
N GLY A 311 2.85 12.25 -17.29
CA GLY A 311 3.32 11.08 -18.03
C GLY A 311 3.30 9.83 -17.17
N GLN A 312 3.83 8.75 -17.71
CA GLN A 312 3.96 7.47 -17.03
C GLN A 312 5.21 7.44 -16.16
N ILE A 313 5.09 6.91 -14.94
CA ILE A 313 6.17 6.87 -13.96
C ILE A 313 7.00 5.59 -14.18
N TRP A 314 8.30 5.78 -14.36
CA TRP A 314 9.30 4.74 -14.55
C TRP A 314 10.37 4.85 -13.47
N VAL A 315 10.82 3.71 -12.94
CA VAL A 315 11.76 3.68 -11.82
C VAL A 315 12.84 2.65 -12.02
N ARG A 316 14.06 2.97 -11.59
CA ARG A 316 15.23 2.09 -11.62
C ARG A 316 16.00 2.17 -10.32
N GLY A 317 16.60 1.06 -9.89
CA GLY A 317 17.47 0.97 -8.71
C GLY A 317 17.64 -0.47 -8.27
N GLU A 318 18.62 -0.75 -7.42
CA GLU A 318 18.91 -2.10 -6.93
C GLU A 318 17.71 -2.72 -6.18
N GLN A 319 16.92 -1.91 -5.47
CA GLN A 319 15.73 -2.35 -4.78
C GLN A 319 14.54 -2.65 -5.71
N VAL A 320 14.59 -2.20 -6.97
CA VAL A 320 13.53 -2.44 -7.96
C VAL A 320 13.69 -3.85 -8.52
N SER A 321 12.79 -4.75 -8.15
CA SER A 321 12.77 -6.11 -8.68
C SER A 321 12.20 -6.13 -10.09
N GLY A 322 10.99 -5.62 -10.29
CA GLY A 322 10.28 -5.68 -11.57
C GLY A 322 10.13 -7.09 -12.13
N GLU A 323 10.19 -8.13 -11.29
CA GLU A 323 10.19 -9.53 -11.70
C GLU A 323 8.92 -10.25 -11.24
N TYR A 324 8.35 -11.08 -12.13
CA TYR A 324 7.17 -11.89 -11.81
C TYR A 324 7.47 -13.38 -11.97
N ALA A 325 7.01 -14.18 -11.02
CA ALA A 325 7.17 -15.64 -11.04
C ALA A 325 6.58 -16.23 -12.34
N GLY A 326 7.39 -17.03 -13.04
CA GLY A 326 7.01 -17.66 -14.31
C GLY A 326 6.95 -16.73 -15.53
N GLN A 327 7.13 -15.40 -15.36
CA GLN A 327 7.10 -14.42 -16.46
C GLN A 327 8.47 -13.74 -16.65
N GLY A 328 9.33 -13.75 -15.63
CA GLY A 328 10.64 -13.10 -15.67
C GLY A 328 10.59 -11.59 -15.41
N SER A 329 11.62 -10.88 -15.87
CA SER A 329 11.80 -9.45 -15.67
C SER A 329 10.88 -8.63 -16.57
N ALA A 330 10.30 -7.58 -16.04
CA ALA A 330 9.46 -6.60 -16.74
C ALA A 330 10.11 -5.20 -16.80
N VAL A 331 11.43 -5.12 -16.63
CA VAL A 331 12.18 -3.86 -16.84
C VAL A 331 12.50 -3.67 -18.32
N ASP A 332 12.62 -2.41 -18.74
CA ASP A 332 13.05 -2.09 -20.10
C ASP A 332 14.57 -2.30 -20.31
N ASP A 333 15.06 -2.09 -21.53
CA ASP A 333 16.48 -2.25 -21.90
C ASP A 333 17.41 -1.29 -21.14
N ARG A 334 16.88 -0.22 -20.53
CA ARG A 334 17.61 0.73 -19.68
C ARG A 334 17.54 0.37 -18.20
N GLY A 335 16.85 -0.75 -17.85
CA GLY A 335 16.66 -1.23 -16.48
C GLY A 335 15.54 -0.53 -15.72
N TYR A 336 14.68 0.24 -16.38
CA TYR A 336 13.54 0.88 -15.75
C TYR A 336 12.32 -0.03 -15.71
N PHE A 337 11.66 -0.07 -14.56
CA PHE A 337 10.35 -0.71 -14.36
C PHE A 337 9.23 0.30 -14.55
N HIS A 338 8.23 -0.07 -15.36
CA HIS A 338 7.03 0.72 -15.55
C HIS A 338 6.05 0.51 -14.40
N THR A 339 5.83 1.51 -13.57
CA THR A 339 4.96 1.40 -12.37
C THR A 339 3.47 1.27 -12.70
N ARG A 340 3.07 1.67 -13.91
CA ARG A 340 1.69 1.86 -14.38
C ARG A 340 0.94 2.97 -13.66
N ASP A 341 1.62 3.75 -12.85
CA ASP A 341 1.09 4.98 -12.28
C ASP A 341 1.43 6.14 -13.22
N GLN A 342 0.57 7.16 -13.23
CA GLN A 342 0.73 8.42 -13.95
C GLN A 342 0.91 9.56 -12.97
N GLY A 343 1.66 10.57 -13.40
CA GLY A 343 1.91 11.75 -12.60
C GLY A 343 2.90 12.68 -13.26
N HIS A 344 3.34 13.69 -12.52
CA HIS A 344 4.35 14.64 -12.95
C HIS A 344 5.34 14.94 -11.82
N LEU A 345 6.49 15.47 -12.20
CA LEU A 345 7.42 16.10 -11.28
C LEU A 345 7.18 17.60 -11.26
N ASP A 346 7.16 18.23 -10.10
CA ASP A 346 7.20 19.69 -10.02
C ASP A 346 8.62 20.23 -10.33
N ASP A 347 8.79 21.56 -10.39
CA ASP A 347 10.07 22.20 -10.71
C ASP A 347 11.19 21.87 -9.72
N ASP A 348 10.86 21.45 -8.49
CA ASP A 348 11.80 21.03 -7.45
C ASP A 348 11.95 19.49 -7.36
N GLY A 349 11.32 18.75 -8.29
CA GLY A 349 11.45 17.30 -8.43
C GLY A 349 10.52 16.48 -7.52
N TYR A 350 9.53 17.08 -6.86
CA TYR A 350 8.54 16.34 -6.09
C TYR A 350 7.57 15.62 -7.03
N LEU A 351 7.35 14.34 -6.76
CA LEU A 351 6.43 13.52 -7.54
C LEU A 351 4.98 13.72 -7.09
N HIS A 352 4.12 14.11 -8.02
CA HIS A 352 2.68 14.16 -7.87
C HIS A 352 2.04 13.01 -8.63
N ILE A 353 1.33 12.11 -7.92
CA ILE A 353 0.66 10.96 -8.51
C ILE A 353 -0.77 11.34 -8.82
N GLU A 354 -1.17 11.19 -10.09
CA GLU A 354 -2.49 11.54 -10.58
C GLU A 354 -3.44 10.32 -10.69
N GLY A 355 -2.88 9.12 -10.71
CA GLY A 355 -3.66 7.87 -10.75
C GLY A 355 -2.92 6.73 -11.43
N ARG A 356 -3.69 5.69 -11.77
CA ARG A 356 -3.20 4.59 -12.58
C ARG A 356 -3.54 4.83 -14.05
N ALA A 357 -2.66 4.43 -14.94
CA ALA A 357 -2.91 4.50 -16.37
C ALA A 357 -4.20 3.76 -16.76
N ASP A 358 -4.46 2.62 -16.11
CA ASP A 358 -5.66 1.79 -16.33
C ASP A 358 -6.95 2.42 -15.76
N ASP A 359 -6.86 3.39 -14.87
CA ASP A 359 -8.00 4.08 -14.25
C ASP A 359 -8.36 5.41 -14.97
N THR A 360 -7.54 5.83 -15.95
CA THR A 360 -7.76 7.07 -16.71
C THR A 360 -9.10 6.99 -17.46
N ILE A 361 -9.94 8.00 -17.26
CA ILE A 361 -11.23 8.10 -17.95
C ILE A 361 -11.00 8.69 -19.34
N ILE A 362 -11.40 7.96 -20.38
CA ILE A 362 -11.31 8.41 -21.77
C ILE A 362 -12.66 8.93 -22.19
N ARG A 363 -12.86 10.25 -22.09
CA ARG A 363 -14.08 10.93 -22.48
C ARG A 363 -13.90 11.65 -23.81
N GLY A 364 -14.44 11.07 -24.87
CA GLY A 364 -14.18 11.57 -26.22
C GLY A 364 -12.69 11.48 -26.55
N ALA A 365 -12.05 12.59 -26.80
CA ALA A 365 -10.59 12.68 -27.06
C ALA A 365 -9.77 13.15 -25.84
N GLU A 366 -10.39 13.29 -24.68
CA GLU A 366 -9.74 13.80 -23.46
C GLU A 366 -9.45 12.67 -22.48
N ASN A 367 -8.20 12.61 -22.02
CA ASN A 367 -7.78 11.75 -20.91
C ASN A 367 -7.97 12.51 -19.60
N ILE A 368 -8.80 11.98 -18.71
CA ILE A 368 -9.17 12.61 -17.44
C ILE A 368 -8.67 11.75 -16.30
N ALA A 369 -7.83 12.33 -15.45
CA ALA A 369 -7.36 11.68 -14.23
C ALA A 369 -8.47 11.74 -13.15
N PRO A 370 -8.98 10.61 -12.66
CA PRO A 370 -10.01 10.59 -11.62
C PRO A 370 -9.63 11.35 -10.36
N ALA A 371 -8.36 11.30 -9.99
CA ALA A 371 -7.85 11.87 -8.76
C ALA A 371 -8.03 13.39 -8.67
N GLU A 372 -7.94 14.13 -9.77
CA GLU A 372 -8.17 15.57 -9.77
C GLU A 372 -9.60 15.93 -9.32
N ILE A 373 -10.56 15.12 -9.77
CA ILE A 373 -11.98 15.31 -9.42
C ILE A 373 -12.23 14.86 -7.99
N GLU A 374 -11.63 13.71 -7.60
CA GLU A 374 -11.70 13.17 -6.24
C GLU A 374 -11.20 14.20 -5.21
N ASP A 375 -10.10 14.89 -5.49
CA ASP A 375 -9.55 15.90 -4.59
C ASP A 375 -10.50 17.07 -4.36
N VAL A 376 -11.14 17.55 -5.42
CA VAL A 376 -12.11 18.63 -5.29
C VAL A 376 -13.30 18.18 -4.46
N LEU A 377 -13.80 16.97 -4.68
CA LEU A 377 -14.91 16.40 -3.90
C LEU A 377 -14.53 16.20 -2.43
N LEU A 378 -13.33 15.67 -2.16
CA LEU A 378 -12.78 15.48 -0.82
C LEU A 378 -12.51 16.79 -0.08
N GLY A 379 -12.37 17.91 -0.81
CA GLY A 379 -12.30 19.27 -0.24
C GLY A 379 -13.60 19.76 0.38
N HIS A 380 -14.74 19.13 0.09
CA HIS A 380 -16.01 19.48 0.70
C HIS A 380 -16.09 18.98 2.16
N PRO A 381 -16.51 19.82 3.14
CA PRO A 381 -16.46 19.47 4.56
C PRO A 381 -17.30 18.24 4.94
N ASP A 382 -18.36 17.95 4.19
CA ASP A 382 -19.27 16.83 4.43
C ASP A 382 -18.90 15.55 3.70
N VAL A 383 -17.90 15.58 2.81
CA VAL A 383 -17.43 14.40 2.06
C VAL A 383 -16.31 13.73 2.84
N LEU A 384 -16.55 12.50 3.28
CA LEU A 384 -15.56 11.66 3.97
C LEU A 384 -14.67 10.90 3.00
N ASP A 385 -15.27 10.40 1.91
CA ASP A 385 -14.56 9.60 0.91
C ASP A 385 -15.18 9.85 -0.48
N ALA A 386 -14.38 9.72 -1.52
CA ALA A 386 -14.81 9.94 -2.90
C ALA A 386 -14.05 9.04 -3.85
N VAL A 387 -14.73 8.56 -4.89
CA VAL A 387 -14.13 7.87 -6.02
C VAL A 387 -14.80 8.33 -7.30
N VAL A 388 -13.99 8.48 -8.34
CA VAL A 388 -14.44 8.86 -9.69
C VAL A 388 -14.04 7.77 -10.67
N VAL A 389 -14.98 7.36 -11.51
CA VAL A 389 -14.77 6.28 -12.49
C VAL A 389 -15.37 6.65 -13.84
N GLY A 390 -14.79 6.12 -14.91
CA GLY A 390 -15.38 6.11 -16.24
C GLY A 390 -16.35 4.94 -16.38
N VAL A 391 -17.60 5.24 -16.69
CA VAL A 391 -18.62 4.23 -16.99
C VAL A 391 -18.88 4.27 -18.49
N PRO A 392 -19.03 3.12 -19.17
CA PRO A 392 -19.30 3.10 -20.61
C PRO A 392 -20.49 4.00 -21.00
N ASP A 393 -20.34 4.77 -22.09
CA ASP A 393 -21.30 5.74 -22.60
C ASP A 393 -21.27 5.77 -24.13
N GLU A 394 -22.45 5.77 -24.77
CA GLU A 394 -22.56 5.70 -26.23
C GLU A 394 -22.11 6.99 -26.95
N GLU A 395 -22.26 8.15 -26.29
CA GLU A 395 -21.91 9.44 -26.89
C GLU A 395 -20.44 9.79 -26.69
N TRP A 396 -19.92 9.57 -25.47
CA TRP A 396 -18.58 10.02 -25.05
C TRP A 396 -17.55 8.89 -24.96
N GLY A 397 -17.94 7.63 -25.21
CA GLY A 397 -17.12 6.44 -24.92
C GLY A 397 -17.14 6.09 -23.43
N GLN A 398 -16.85 7.08 -22.58
CA GLN A 398 -17.03 7.00 -21.13
C GLN A 398 -17.65 8.29 -20.59
N ARG A 399 -18.61 8.16 -19.67
CA ARG A 399 -19.11 9.25 -18.84
C ARG A 399 -18.43 9.22 -17.49
N ILE A 400 -18.32 10.38 -16.85
CA ILE A 400 -17.69 10.53 -15.54
C ILE A 400 -18.75 10.30 -14.45
N GLU A 401 -18.59 9.29 -13.63
CA GLU A 401 -19.42 9.08 -12.46
C GLU A 401 -18.59 9.20 -11.18
N ALA A 402 -19.14 9.90 -10.19
CA ALA A 402 -18.56 10.00 -8.87
C ALA A 402 -19.43 9.28 -7.84
N VAL A 403 -18.81 8.57 -6.93
CA VAL A 403 -19.45 8.04 -5.73
C VAL A 403 -18.83 8.70 -4.50
N VAL A 404 -19.67 9.22 -3.62
CA VAL A 404 -19.24 9.91 -2.40
C VAL A 404 -19.79 9.22 -1.16
N VAL A 405 -18.97 9.20 -0.11
CA VAL A 405 -19.38 8.84 1.26
C VAL A 405 -19.50 10.13 2.04
N LEU A 406 -20.66 10.39 2.62
CA LEU A 406 -20.94 11.61 3.37
C LEU A 406 -20.95 11.34 4.88
N ARG A 407 -20.75 12.39 5.66
CA ARG A 407 -20.94 12.35 7.12
C ARG A 407 -22.37 11.88 7.44
N ASP A 408 -22.51 11.25 8.61
CA ASP A 408 -23.82 10.80 9.06
C ASP A 408 -24.78 11.99 9.23
N GLY A 409 -26.03 11.78 8.82
CA GLY A 409 -27.09 12.79 8.88
C GLY A 409 -27.06 13.84 7.77
N VAL A 410 -26.03 13.85 6.89
CA VAL A 410 -25.96 14.79 5.78
C VAL A 410 -26.69 14.22 4.55
N ALA A 411 -27.58 15.02 3.96
CA ALA A 411 -28.18 14.69 2.67
C ALA A 411 -27.22 15.05 1.52
N ILE A 412 -27.28 14.26 0.44
CA ILE A 412 -26.50 14.58 -0.76
C ILE A 412 -27.08 15.79 -1.47
N ASP A 413 -26.24 16.79 -1.75
CA ASP A 413 -26.50 17.84 -2.73
C ASP A 413 -25.55 17.63 -3.93
N ALA A 414 -25.97 16.76 -4.83
CA ALA A 414 -25.16 16.41 -6.00
C ALA A 414 -24.90 17.61 -6.92
N ASP A 415 -25.84 18.56 -7.00
CA ASP A 415 -25.68 19.74 -7.85
C ASP A 415 -24.70 20.75 -7.24
N ALA A 416 -24.69 20.92 -5.92
CA ALA A 416 -23.69 21.73 -5.22
C ALA A 416 -22.27 21.12 -5.40
N LEU A 417 -22.12 19.79 -5.23
CA LEU A 417 -20.84 19.11 -5.46
C LEU A 417 -20.38 19.22 -6.92
N ARG A 418 -21.29 19.07 -7.89
CA ARG A 418 -20.98 19.28 -9.32
C ARG A 418 -20.56 20.73 -9.62
N ALA A 419 -21.24 21.69 -9.00
CA ALA A 419 -20.91 23.12 -9.13
C ALA A 419 -19.52 23.41 -8.55
N GLN A 420 -19.16 22.81 -7.42
CA GLN A 420 -17.82 22.92 -6.83
C GLN A 420 -16.75 22.38 -7.79
N VAL A 421 -16.94 21.19 -8.36
CA VAL A 421 -16.00 20.62 -9.34
C VAL A 421 -15.89 21.52 -10.57
N ARG A 422 -17.03 22.00 -11.10
CA ARG A 422 -17.04 22.90 -12.28
C ARG A 422 -16.35 24.24 -12.03
N GLY A 423 -16.45 24.75 -10.81
CA GLY A 423 -15.83 26.02 -10.42
C GLY A 423 -14.31 25.92 -10.20
N THR A 424 -13.83 24.70 -9.90
CA THR A 424 -12.39 24.45 -9.62
C THR A 424 -11.67 23.89 -10.85
N LEU A 425 -12.33 23.02 -11.62
CA LEU A 425 -11.77 22.34 -12.79
C LEU A 425 -12.52 22.78 -14.07
N ARG A 426 -12.02 22.32 -15.22
CA ARG A 426 -12.71 22.53 -16.51
C ARG A 426 -14.06 21.82 -16.54
N GLY A 427 -15.02 22.36 -17.29
CA GLY A 427 -16.37 21.81 -17.42
C GLY A 427 -16.40 20.35 -17.92
N SER A 428 -15.45 19.94 -18.77
CA SER A 428 -15.29 18.55 -19.25
C SER A 428 -14.97 17.55 -18.13
N LYS A 429 -14.42 18.01 -17.01
CA LYS A 429 -14.10 17.19 -15.82
C LYS A 429 -15.23 17.15 -14.79
N THR A 430 -16.37 17.80 -15.06
CA THR A 430 -17.52 17.75 -14.14
C THR A 430 -18.19 16.36 -14.23
N PRO A 431 -18.40 15.66 -13.11
CA PRO A 431 -19.11 14.39 -13.11
C PRO A 431 -20.51 14.52 -13.72
N ASP A 432 -20.88 13.58 -14.58
CA ASP A 432 -22.23 13.51 -15.16
C ASP A 432 -23.25 13.14 -14.08
N ARG A 433 -22.83 12.28 -13.14
CA ARG A 433 -23.62 11.87 -11.98
C ARG A 433 -22.77 11.79 -10.72
N ILE A 434 -23.34 12.15 -9.57
CA ILE A 434 -22.77 11.90 -8.25
C ILE A 434 -23.76 11.08 -7.44
N THR A 435 -23.31 9.93 -6.92
CA THR A 435 -24.13 9.00 -6.15
C THR A 435 -23.57 8.88 -4.73
N ARG A 436 -24.44 8.80 -3.73
CA ARG A 436 -24.05 8.53 -2.34
C ARG A 436 -24.02 7.04 -2.10
N TRP A 437 -22.91 6.53 -1.56
CA TRP A 437 -22.84 5.20 -0.96
C TRP A 437 -22.54 5.30 0.53
N ARG A 438 -22.77 4.22 1.24
CA ARG A 438 -22.49 4.12 2.67
C ARG A 438 -20.99 3.92 2.92
N GLU A 439 -20.34 3.17 2.04
CA GLU A 439 -18.91 2.89 2.04
C GLU A 439 -18.43 2.57 0.63
N LEU A 440 -17.15 2.76 0.35
CA LEU A 440 -16.52 2.38 -0.91
C LEU A 440 -15.88 1.00 -0.80
N PRO A 441 -15.97 0.14 -1.86
CA PRO A 441 -15.32 -1.15 -1.86
C PRO A 441 -13.80 -0.97 -1.85
N ARG A 442 -13.17 -1.59 -0.87
CA ARG A 442 -11.72 -1.51 -0.69
C ARG A 442 -11.12 -2.88 -0.41
N THR A 443 -9.89 -3.06 -0.89
CA THR A 443 -9.07 -4.19 -0.45
C THR A 443 -8.76 -4.08 1.04
N ALA A 444 -8.26 -5.16 1.62
CA ALA A 444 -7.82 -5.18 3.02
C ALA A 444 -6.75 -4.13 3.37
N THR A 445 -6.01 -3.65 2.37
CA THR A 445 -5.03 -2.56 2.48
C THR A 445 -5.62 -1.17 2.28
N GLY A 446 -6.94 -1.08 2.16
CA GLY A 446 -7.61 0.18 1.93
C GLY A 446 -7.57 0.69 0.48
N LYS A 447 -7.01 -0.08 -0.47
CA LYS A 447 -7.01 0.30 -1.89
C LYS A 447 -8.41 0.16 -2.48
N LEU A 448 -8.87 1.19 -3.19
CA LEU A 448 -10.16 1.18 -3.90
C LEU A 448 -10.22 0.07 -4.96
N VAL A 449 -11.37 -0.62 -5.01
CA VAL A 449 -11.66 -1.64 -6.03
C VAL A 449 -12.58 -1.01 -7.06
N ARG A 450 -11.98 -0.20 -7.98
CA ARG A 450 -12.74 0.58 -8.97
C ARG A 450 -13.60 -0.28 -9.88
N ARG A 451 -13.13 -1.49 -10.22
CA ARG A 451 -13.91 -2.43 -11.05
C ARG A 451 -15.29 -2.72 -10.45
N ASP A 452 -15.35 -3.03 -9.16
CA ASP A 452 -16.62 -3.37 -8.50
C ASP A 452 -17.57 -2.16 -8.49
N ILE A 453 -17.00 -0.92 -8.44
CA ILE A 453 -17.76 0.32 -8.52
C ILE A 453 -18.34 0.50 -9.94
N VAL A 454 -17.51 0.31 -10.97
CA VAL A 454 -17.96 0.40 -12.37
C VAL A 454 -19.03 -0.63 -12.66
N GLU A 455 -18.87 -1.89 -12.22
CA GLU A 455 -19.85 -2.95 -12.37
C GLU A 455 -21.18 -2.58 -11.72
N ALA A 456 -21.16 -2.08 -10.48
CA ALA A 456 -22.37 -1.67 -9.77
C ALA A 456 -23.09 -0.50 -10.46
N LEU A 457 -22.35 0.55 -10.87
CA LEU A 457 -22.91 1.71 -11.55
C LEU A 457 -23.44 1.39 -12.94
N THR A 458 -22.83 0.43 -13.64
CA THR A 458 -23.29 -0.05 -14.95
C THR A 458 -24.58 -0.86 -14.82
N ALA A 459 -24.69 -1.71 -13.77
CA ALA A 459 -25.88 -2.50 -13.49
C ALA A 459 -27.11 -1.66 -13.11
N GLU A 460 -26.90 -0.48 -12.46
CA GLU A 460 -27.99 0.46 -12.13
C GLU A 460 -28.60 1.16 -13.36
N GLY A 461 -27.97 1.09 -14.53
CA GLY A 461 -28.39 1.70 -15.79
C GLY A 461 -28.46 3.25 -15.75
N PRO A 462 -28.61 3.92 -16.89
CA PRO A 462 -28.86 5.35 -16.93
C PRO A 462 -30.31 5.60 -16.43
N ARG A 463 -30.45 5.99 -15.15
CA ARG A 463 -31.72 6.58 -14.71
C ARG A 463 -31.88 7.91 -15.43
N ALA A 464 -32.88 7.99 -16.32
CA ALA A 464 -33.22 9.19 -17.03
C ALA A 464 -33.33 10.37 -16.05
N VAL A 465 -32.49 11.38 -16.24
CA VAL A 465 -32.69 12.71 -15.62
C VAL A 465 -34.02 13.21 -16.10
N GLY A 466 -35.05 13.12 -15.28
CA GLY A 466 -36.36 13.70 -15.56
C GLY A 466 -36.17 15.18 -15.83
N ARG A 467 -36.37 15.61 -17.08
CA ARG A 467 -36.67 16.98 -17.41
C ARG A 467 -37.98 17.32 -16.68
N GLN A 468 -37.86 17.95 -15.53
CA GLN A 468 -38.97 18.74 -14.98
C GLN A 468 -38.93 20.07 -15.74
N GLY A 469 -40.06 20.33 -16.47
CA GLY A 469 -40.34 21.54 -17.21
C GLY A 469 -40.60 22.76 -16.37
#